data_e883df7550b008eeb38b5e3e952bb524
#
_entry.id   e883df7550b008eeb38b5e3e952bb524
#
_cell.length_a   1.000
_cell.length_b   1.000
_cell.length_c   1.000
_cell.angle_alpha   90.00
_cell.angle_beta   90.00
_cell.angle_gamma   90.00
#
_symmetry.space_group_name_H-M   'P 1'
#
loop_
_entity.id
_entity.type
_entity.pdbx_description
1 polymer ?
#
loop_
_entity_poly.entity_id
_entity_poly.type
_entity_poly.pdbx_seq_one_letter_code
_entity_poly.pdbx_strand_id
1 'polypeptide(L)'
;MKKLLALVLSLVMLCSVFAVASAENGEKITIRVTWWGEVSENDAEMMMIEKFNAEHDDIEVVAEVVPGDGYGDRLLTSFASGEGPDIFASGEGDFYKWVGASMPLSLNDLIANDTEWTNEMNESIYNFGNIGGNQYYMVRDYNPLCLFYNKDVFDKYGVAYPTDDWTWDDAIAAAKKLTVKNEDGTYACFGFNAQSWEYAALTYLASKGLDIVNEDCTEVDGYLNSPEMAAALSEYVGFSVGDDRISPDAADQDTFGSTSAMLINGNLAMTISGAWDKATLEEAGVNYGTALVPGNHENYMCASAFAISSSCKNPEAAWEVLKALTGTECSELRAQYTAALPTSDALLEEMKADYGEANMGILDSLEYCIQPVGLRGAMGNPAVAAFKTAFERIQFNDGTVEDILNDAVAEVHEAMAE
;
A
#
# COMPACT_ATOMS: atom_id res chain seq x y z
N MET A 1 55.47 -38.00 -20.07
CA MET A 1 54.32 -37.27 -20.63
C MET A 1 53.01 -38.05 -20.56
N LYS A 2 52.94 -39.34 -20.92
CA LYS A 2 51.66 -40.12 -20.87
C LYS A 2 51.10 -40.35 -19.44
N LYS A 3 51.96 -40.42 -18.39
CA LYS A 3 51.49 -40.57 -16.98
C LYS A 3 51.01 -39.27 -16.34
N LEU A 4 51.48 -38.09 -16.82
CA LEU A 4 51.03 -36.81 -16.35
C LEU A 4 49.67 -36.42 -16.95
N LEU A 5 49.39 -36.87 -18.22
CA LEU A 5 48.14 -36.66 -18.89
C LEU A 5 47.01 -37.46 -18.25
N ALA A 6 47.30 -38.70 -17.78
CA ALA A 6 46.34 -39.54 -17.09
C ALA A 6 45.94 -39.00 -15.70
N LEU A 7 46.84 -38.30 -15.01
CA LEU A 7 46.59 -37.70 -13.71
C LEU A 7 45.74 -36.41 -13.84
N VAL A 8 45.93 -35.65 -14.91
CA VAL A 8 45.14 -34.41 -15.18
C VAL A 8 43.73 -34.80 -15.63
N LEU A 9 43.56 -35.85 -16.45
CA LEU A 9 42.24 -36.32 -16.83
C LEU A 9 41.48 -36.95 -15.68
N SER A 10 42.13 -37.62 -14.73
CA SER A 10 41.46 -38.16 -13.53
C SER A 10 41.08 -37.07 -12.54
N LEU A 11 41.84 -35.95 -12.47
CA LEU A 11 41.49 -34.80 -11.64
C LEU A 11 40.31 -34.00 -12.22
N VAL A 12 40.21 -33.87 -13.55
CA VAL A 12 39.08 -33.19 -14.23
C VAL A 12 37.80 -34.04 -14.15
N MET A 13 37.91 -35.39 -14.18
CA MET A 13 36.73 -36.25 -13.92
C MET A 13 36.32 -36.27 -12.44
N LEU A 14 37.20 -36.05 -11.48
CA LEU A 14 36.81 -35.90 -10.08
C LEU A 14 36.13 -34.55 -9.81
N CYS A 15 36.47 -33.50 -10.52
CA CYS A 15 35.81 -32.19 -10.38
C CYS A 15 34.43 -32.15 -11.05
N SER A 16 34.16 -32.99 -12.05
CA SER A 16 32.84 -33.06 -12.69
C SER A 16 31.85 -33.98 -11.96
N VAL A 17 32.32 -34.78 -10.98
CA VAL A 17 31.44 -35.61 -10.13
C VAL A 17 31.08 -34.92 -8.81
N PHE A 18 31.78 -33.81 -8.45
CA PHE A 18 31.43 -33.01 -7.27
C PHE A 18 30.34 -31.97 -7.53
N ALA A 19 29.88 -31.78 -8.76
CA ALA A 19 28.81 -30.84 -9.11
C ALA A 19 27.40 -31.48 -9.13
N VAL A 20 27.28 -32.78 -8.81
CA VAL A 20 25.98 -33.51 -8.78
C VAL A 20 25.74 -34.17 -7.41
N ALA A 21 26.58 -33.95 -6.42
CA ALA A 21 26.46 -34.54 -5.09
C ALA A 21 26.20 -33.50 -4.00
N SER A 22 25.32 -32.53 -4.27
CA SER A 22 24.79 -31.61 -3.24
C SER A 22 23.30 -31.83 -2.93
N ALA A 23 22.79 -33.03 -3.21
CA ALA A 23 21.43 -33.41 -2.92
C ALA A 23 21.30 -34.63 -2.02
N GLU A 24 22.25 -34.84 -1.10
CA GLU A 24 22.21 -36.02 -0.20
C GLU A 24 22.45 -35.74 1.28
N ASN A 25 22.22 -34.51 1.74
CA ASN A 25 22.24 -34.21 3.17
C ASN A 25 20.99 -33.46 3.62
N GLY A 26 19.79 -33.81 3.26
CA GLY A 26 18.57 -33.41 3.99
C GLY A 26 18.46 -31.96 4.51
N GLU A 27 19.27 -31.04 3.99
CA GLU A 27 19.26 -29.63 4.38
C GLU A 27 18.22 -28.92 3.53
N LYS A 28 17.16 -28.44 4.18
CA LYS A 28 16.10 -27.70 3.51
C LYS A 28 16.64 -26.40 2.90
N ILE A 29 16.09 -25.99 1.75
CA ILE A 29 16.31 -24.66 1.19
C ILE A 29 15.58 -23.67 2.09
N THR A 30 16.29 -22.72 2.70
CA THR A 30 15.66 -21.68 3.49
C THR A 30 15.31 -20.48 2.61
N ILE A 31 14.04 -20.04 2.66
CA ILE A 31 13.53 -18.82 2.00
C ILE A 31 13.10 -17.84 3.08
N ARG A 32 13.76 -16.68 3.12
CA ARG A 32 13.47 -15.59 4.05
C ARG A 32 12.45 -14.63 3.43
N VAL A 33 11.33 -14.44 4.12
CA VAL A 33 10.24 -13.55 3.67
C VAL A 33 10.10 -12.41 4.66
N THR A 34 10.09 -11.16 4.18
CA THR A 34 9.85 -10.00 5.04
C THR A 34 8.69 -9.15 4.54
N TRP A 35 7.90 -8.65 5.49
CA TRP A 35 6.83 -7.68 5.25
C TRP A 35 6.65 -6.77 6.46
N TRP A 36 5.89 -5.67 6.27
CA TRP A 36 5.50 -4.79 7.36
C TRP A 36 4.11 -5.14 7.88
N GLY A 37 3.83 -4.80 9.13
CA GLY A 37 2.50 -4.88 9.71
C GLY A 37 2.53 -5.02 11.22
N GLU A 38 1.34 -5.11 11.76
CA GLU A 38 1.07 -5.51 13.14
C GLU A 38 0.62 -6.98 13.16
N VAL A 39 0.58 -7.61 14.32
CA VAL A 39 0.31 -9.05 14.47
C VAL A 39 -1.02 -9.46 13.80
N SER A 40 -2.05 -8.63 13.88
CA SER A 40 -3.35 -8.89 13.26
C SER A 40 -3.31 -8.90 11.73
N GLU A 41 -2.51 -8.03 11.13
CA GLU A 41 -2.36 -7.93 9.66
C GLU A 41 -1.53 -9.06 9.08
N ASN A 42 -0.76 -9.75 9.91
CA ASN A 42 0.18 -10.78 9.50
C ASN A 42 -0.34 -12.21 9.71
N ASP A 43 -1.49 -12.38 10.35
CA ASP A 43 -1.99 -13.71 10.69
C ASP A 43 -2.16 -14.63 9.47
N ALA A 44 -2.64 -14.09 8.36
CA ALA A 44 -2.86 -14.86 7.13
C ALA A 44 -1.55 -15.39 6.53
N GLU A 45 -0.52 -14.55 6.44
CA GLU A 45 0.80 -14.92 5.95
C GLU A 45 1.47 -15.94 6.87
N MET A 46 1.37 -15.74 8.18
CA MET A 46 1.93 -16.69 9.14
C MET A 46 1.25 -18.04 9.07
N MET A 47 -0.09 -18.07 8.99
CA MET A 47 -0.85 -19.32 8.84
C MET A 47 -0.46 -20.06 7.53
N MET A 48 -0.31 -19.31 6.44
CA MET A 48 0.10 -19.90 5.16
C MET A 48 1.54 -20.42 5.20
N ILE A 49 2.46 -19.70 5.86
CA ILE A 49 3.85 -20.16 6.04
C ILE A 49 3.91 -21.42 6.92
N GLU A 50 3.15 -21.47 8.01
CA GLU A 50 3.07 -22.68 8.84
C GLU A 50 2.56 -23.89 8.04
N LYS A 51 1.51 -23.69 7.24
CA LYS A 51 0.99 -24.75 6.36
C LYS A 51 2.02 -25.16 5.32
N PHE A 52 2.63 -24.19 4.61
CA PHE A 52 3.65 -24.46 3.59
C PHE A 52 4.81 -25.28 4.17
N ASN A 53 5.34 -24.89 5.33
CA ASN A 53 6.42 -25.60 6.02
C ASN A 53 6.03 -27.01 6.48
N ALA A 54 4.75 -27.26 6.75
CA ALA A 54 4.25 -28.59 7.08
C ALA A 54 4.08 -29.51 5.86
N GLU A 55 3.85 -28.96 4.68
CA GLU A 55 3.62 -29.67 3.43
C GLU A 55 4.90 -29.90 2.60
N HIS A 56 5.99 -29.12 2.87
CA HIS A 56 7.25 -29.18 2.13
C HIS A 56 8.40 -29.65 3.01
N ASP A 57 9.01 -30.75 2.61
CA ASP A 57 10.17 -31.33 3.32
C ASP A 57 11.52 -30.75 2.86
N ASP A 58 11.54 -30.11 1.70
CA ASP A 58 12.73 -29.60 1.00
C ASP A 58 12.90 -28.07 1.07
N ILE A 59 11.84 -27.31 1.41
CA ILE A 59 11.86 -25.87 1.58
C ILE A 59 11.42 -25.51 3.01
N GLU A 60 12.09 -24.55 3.63
CA GLU A 60 11.72 -23.94 4.90
C GLU A 60 11.56 -22.43 4.73
N VAL A 61 10.39 -21.89 5.03
CA VAL A 61 10.10 -20.46 4.99
C VAL A 61 10.30 -19.86 6.37
N VAL A 62 11.11 -18.80 6.44
CA VAL A 62 11.36 -18.02 7.67
C VAL A 62 10.79 -16.61 7.50
N ALA A 63 9.81 -16.30 8.34
CA ALA A 63 9.14 -15.00 8.35
C ALA A 63 9.93 -13.95 9.15
N GLU A 64 10.02 -12.74 8.62
CA GLU A 64 10.60 -11.56 9.29
C GLU A 64 9.61 -10.40 9.23
N VAL A 65 8.69 -10.32 10.20
CA VAL A 65 7.73 -9.22 10.29
C VAL A 65 8.37 -8.03 10.97
N VAL A 66 8.25 -6.85 10.38
CA VAL A 66 8.83 -5.62 10.91
C VAL A 66 7.78 -4.50 10.97
N PRO A 67 7.88 -3.56 11.94
CA PRO A 67 6.99 -2.39 11.97
C PRO A 67 7.01 -1.61 10.66
N GLY A 68 5.87 -1.06 10.24
CA GLY A 68 5.73 -0.29 9.00
C GLY A 68 6.64 0.93 8.96
N ASP A 69 6.75 1.66 10.08
CA ASP A 69 7.64 2.81 10.19
C ASP A 69 9.11 2.44 9.93
N GLY A 70 9.70 3.06 8.90
CA GLY A 70 11.08 2.82 8.48
C GLY A 70 11.31 1.46 7.83
N TYR A 71 10.26 0.73 7.39
CA TYR A 71 10.40 -0.52 6.66
C TYR A 71 11.26 -0.38 5.41
N GLY A 72 10.98 0.62 4.57
CA GLY A 72 11.71 0.87 3.34
C GLY A 72 13.21 1.15 3.58
N ASP A 73 13.56 1.93 4.60
CA ASP A 73 14.95 2.23 4.94
C ASP A 73 15.69 0.99 5.46
N ARG A 74 15.02 0.17 6.26
CA ARG A 74 15.58 -1.12 6.71
C ARG A 74 15.79 -2.07 5.54
N LEU A 75 14.83 -2.14 4.62
CA LEU A 75 14.93 -2.95 3.41
C LEU A 75 16.12 -2.52 2.56
N LEU A 76 16.25 -1.22 2.25
CA LEU A 76 17.40 -0.66 1.53
C LEU A 76 18.73 -0.99 2.20
N THR A 77 18.81 -0.84 3.52
CA THR A 77 20.01 -1.14 4.29
C THR A 77 20.39 -2.62 4.20
N SER A 78 19.41 -3.52 4.28
CA SER A 78 19.63 -4.96 4.19
C SER A 78 20.13 -5.36 2.79
N PHE A 79 19.57 -4.79 1.73
CA PHE A 79 20.05 -5.02 0.36
C PHE A 79 21.46 -4.47 0.14
N ALA A 80 21.75 -3.27 0.64
CA ALA A 80 23.08 -2.65 0.53
C ALA A 80 24.18 -3.44 1.27
N SER A 81 23.82 -4.12 2.36
CA SER A 81 24.75 -4.99 3.10
C SER A 81 24.91 -6.40 2.51
N GLY A 82 24.08 -6.77 1.53
CA GLY A 82 24.02 -8.12 0.97
C GLY A 82 23.31 -9.14 1.86
N GLU A 83 22.56 -8.67 2.87
CA GLU A 83 21.75 -9.47 3.81
C GLU A 83 20.25 -9.36 3.54
N GLY A 84 19.88 -8.93 2.33
CA GLY A 84 18.48 -8.79 1.91
C GLY A 84 17.71 -10.11 2.03
N PRO A 85 16.36 -10.04 2.19
CA PRO A 85 15.50 -11.21 2.18
C PRO A 85 15.43 -11.85 0.78
N ASP A 86 14.93 -13.09 0.69
CA ASP A 86 14.66 -13.74 -0.59
C ASP A 86 13.33 -13.26 -1.21
N ILE A 87 12.33 -12.98 -0.35
CA ILE A 87 11.05 -12.39 -0.74
C ILE A 87 10.79 -11.19 0.17
N PHE A 88 10.30 -10.09 -0.40
CA PHE A 88 9.97 -8.88 0.34
C PHE A 88 8.65 -8.27 -0.13
N ALA A 89 7.93 -7.67 0.81
CA ALA A 89 6.74 -6.90 0.50
C ALA A 89 7.08 -5.48 0.03
N SER A 90 6.22 -4.92 -0.79
CA SER A 90 6.27 -3.53 -1.24
C SER A 90 4.87 -2.97 -1.36
N GLY A 91 4.68 -1.69 -1.02
CA GLY A 91 3.50 -0.92 -1.39
C GLY A 91 3.66 -0.37 -2.81
N GLU A 92 2.53 -0.09 -3.46
CA GLU A 92 2.48 0.41 -4.84
C GLU A 92 3.31 1.69 -5.06
N GLY A 93 3.43 2.54 -4.05
CA GLY A 93 4.22 3.77 -4.11
C GLY A 93 5.72 3.55 -4.29
N ASP A 94 6.21 2.35 -3.98
CA ASP A 94 7.64 2.01 -4.06
C ASP A 94 7.99 1.09 -5.23
N PHE A 95 7.02 0.56 -5.99
CA PHE A 95 7.28 -0.45 -7.03
C PHE A 95 8.33 0.00 -8.04
N TYR A 96 8.17 1.15 -8.65
CA TYR A 96 9.13 1.70 -9.61
C TYR A 96 10.49 2.00 -8.99
N LYS A 97 10.51 2.54 -7.78
CA LYS A 97 11.74 2.85 -7.04
C LYS A 97 12.60 1.61 -6.82
N TRP A 98 11.99 0.50 -6.39
CA TRP A 98 12.73 -0.74 -6.18
C TRP A 98 13.15 -1.40 -7.48
N VAL A 99 12.34 -1.32 -8.55
CA VAL A 99 12.75 -1.78 -9.89
C VAL A 99 13.92 -0.94 -10.39
N GLY A 100 13.90 0.38 -10.25
CA GLY A 100 15.02 1.26 -10.59
C GLY A 100 16.29 0.93 -9.80
N ALA A 101 16.16 0.54 -8.55
CA ALA A 101 17.26 0.05 -7.71
C ALA A 101 17.68 -1.40 -7.99
N SER A 102 17.06 -2.08 -8.96
CA SER A 102 17.30 -3.48 -9.33
C SER A 102 17.12 -4.47 -8.15
N MET A 103 16.22 -4.17 -7.23
CA MET A 103 15.96 -5.01 -6.06
C MET A 103 15.10 -6.23 -6.38
N PRO A 104 13.97 -6.12 -7.12
CA PRO A 104 13.18 -7.28 -7.49
C PRO A 104 13.73 -8.02 -8.71
N LEU A 105 13.56 -9.33 -8.72
CA LEU A 105 13.78 -10.20 -9.87
C LEU A 105 12.59 -10.13 -10.83
N SER A 106 12.82 -10.07 -12.15
CA SER A 106 11.75 -10.30 -13.12
C SER A 106 11.20 -11.72 -13.02
N LEU A 107 9.90 -11.86 -12.85
CA LEU A 107 9.21 -13.15 -12.73
C LEU A 107 8.90 -13.80 -14.08
N ASN A 108 9.15 -13.13 -15.20
CA ASN A 108 8.75 -13.58 -16.54
C ASN A 108 9.25 -15.00 -16.87
N ASP A 109 10.52 -15.31 -16.54
CA ASP A 109 11.08 -16.62 -16.83
C ASP A 109 10.49 -17.71 -15.90
N LEU A 110 10.25 -17.40 -14.63
CA LEU A 110 9.61 -18.29 -13.67
C LEU A 110 8.18 -18.62 -14.11
N ILE A 111 7.42 -17.61 -14.50
CA ILE A 111 6.06 -17.74 -15.01
C ILE A 111 6.05 -18.58 -16.32
N ALA A 112 6.96 -18.29 -17.26
CA ALA A 112 7.02 -18.98 -18.53
C ALA A 112 7.41 -20.47 -18.40
N ASN A 113 8.19 -20.82 -17.37
CA ASN A 113 8.64 -22.18 -17.12
C ASN A 113 7.63 -22.99 -16.28
N ASP A 114 6.74 -22.33 -15.54
CA ASP A 114 5.68 -22.98 -14.75
C ASP A 114 4.40 -23.13 -15.59
N THR A 115 4.35 -24.16 -16.41
CA THR A 115 3.23 -24.39 -17.34
C THR A 115 1.96 -24.90 -16.66
N GLU A 116 2.02 -25.25 -15.39
CA GLU A 116 0.87 -25.72 -14.61
C GLU A 116 0.25 -24.59 -13.79
N TRP A 117 1.00 -23.49 -13.57
CA TRP A 117 0.49 -22.32 -12.86
C TRP A 117 -0.54 -21.55 -13.71
N THR A 118 -1.64 -21.21 -13.09
CA THR A 118 -2.68 -20.33 -13.66
C THR A 118 -2.81 -19.08 -12.80
N ASN A 119 -2.90 -17.93 -13.47
CA ASN A 119 -3.18 -16.68 -12.77
C ASN A 119 -4.66 -16.59 -12.42
N GLU A 120 -4.99 -16.59 -11.13
CA GLU A 120 -6.36 -16.45 -10.63
C GLU A 120 -6.71 -15.02 -10.23
N MET A 121 -5.74 -14.10 -10.28
CA MET A 121 -5.96 -12.68 -9.98
C MET A 121 -6.76 -12.02 -11.09
N ASN A 122 -7.56 -11.03 -10.72
CA ASN A 122 -8.11 -10.06 -11.66
C ASN A 122 -6.99 -9.46 -12.52
N GLU A 123 -7.22 -9.32 -13.83
CA GLU A 123 -6.20 -8.85 -14.78
C GLU A 123 -5.67 -7.46 -14.43
N SER A 124 -6.54 -6.54 -13.98
CA SER A 124 -6.13 -5.20 -13.58
C SER A 124 -5.23 -5.25 -12.36
N ILE A 125 -5.56 -6.08 -11.36
CA ILE A 125 -4.77 -6.26 -10.13
C ILE A 125 -3.41 -6.91 -10.46
N TYR A 126 -3.40 -7.97 -11.28
CA TYR A 126 -2.16 -8.60 -11.73
C TYR A 126 -1.22 -7.60 -12.41
N ASN A 127 -1.78 -6.73 -13.27
CA ASN A 127 -1.02 -5.74 -14.02
C ASN A 127 -0.41 -4.63 -13.13
N PHE A 128 -0.83 -4.45 -11.89
CA PHE A 128 -0.14 -3.56 -10.94
C PHE A 128 1.32 -3.97 -10.71
N GLY A 129 1.61 -5.26 -10.75
CA GLY A 129 2.98 -5.79 -10.61
C GLY A 129 3.82 -5.72 -11.87
N ASN A 130 3.25 -5.27 -13.02
CA ASN A 130 3.93 -5.21 -14.30
C ASN A 130 4.55 -3.82 -14.54
N ILE A 131 5.88 -3.76 -14.61
CA ILE A 131 6.63 -2.54 -14.83
C ILE A 131 7.43 -2.67 -16.13
N GLY A 132 7.12 -1.84 -17.11
CA GLY A 132 7.83 -1.83 -18.37
C GLY A 132 7.77 -3.14 -19.16
N GLY A 133 6.68 -3.90 -19.04
CA GLY A 133 6.47 -5.19 -19.69
C GLY A 133 7.06 -6.40 -18.97
N ASN A 134 7.59 -6.20 -17.77
CA ASN A 134 8.08 -7.28 -16.91
C ASN A 134 7.23 -7.37 -15.64
N GLN A 135 6.81 -8.57 -15.28
CA GLN A 135 6.18 -8.84 -14.00
C GLN A 135 7.26 -8.91 -12.93
N TYR A 136 7.22 -8.01 -11.95
CA TYR A 136 8.14 -7.98 -10.81
C TYR A 136 7.47 -8.32 -9.50
N TYR A 137 6.17 -8.03 -9.38
CA TYR A 137 5.42 -8.16 -8.14
C TYR A 137 4.18 -9.02 -8.35
N MET A 138 3.85 -9.80 -7.33
CA MET A 138 2.55 -10.47 -7.22
C MET A 138 1.76 -9.76 -6.12
N VAL A 139 0.64 -9.15 -6.50
CA VAL A 139 -0.22 -8.41 -5.56
C VAL A 139 -0.81 -9.38 -4.54
N ARG A 140 -0.67 -9.06 -3.26
CA ARG A 140 -1.23 -9.87 -2.18
C ARG A 140 -2.60 -9.37 -1.74
N ASP A 141 -2.81 -8.07 -1.76
CA ASP A 141 -4.07 -7.39 -1.41
C ASP A 141 -4.18 -6.03 -2.08
N TYR A 142 -5.38 -5.52 -2.15
CA TYR A 142 -5.66 -4.17 -2.62
C TYR A 142 -6.84 -3.57 -1.88
N ASN A 143 -6.92 -2.24 -1.82
CA ASN A 143 -7.94 -1.53 -1.10
C ASN A 143 -8.30 -0.22 -1.82
N PRO A 144 -9.57 0.03 -2.14
CA PRO A 144 -10.03 1.37 -2.48
C PRO A 144 -9.97 2.25 -1.23
N LEU A 145 -9.81 3.55 -1.43
CA LEU A 145 -10.00 4.53 -0.36
C LEU A 145 -11.46 5.01 -0.34
N CYS A 146 -12.05 5.03 0.83
CA CYS A 146 -13.41 5.49 1.04
C CYS A 146 -13.53 6.31 2.32
N LEU A 147 -14.69 6.91 2.56
CA LEU A 147 -14.98 7.66 3.77
C LEU A 147 -15.45 6.72 4.88
N PHE A 148 -14.66 6.58 5.94
CA PHE A 148 -15.06 5.93 7.20
C PHE A 148 -15.65 6.95 8.15
N TYR A 149 -16.73 6.60 8.86
CA TYR A 149 -17.34 7.49 9.84
C TYR A 149 -17.91 6.75 11.05
N ASN A 150 -17.82 7.37 12.23
CA ASN A 150 -18.36 6.86 13.49
C ASN A 150 -19.82 7.30 13.65
N LYS A 151 -20.77 6.36 13.53
CA LYS A 151 -22.21 6.62 13.63
C LYS A 151 -22.62 7.20 14.99
N ASP A 152 -22.01 6.71 16.08
CA ASP A 152 -22.34 7.20 17.42
C ASP A 152 -21.96 8.67 17.60
N VAL A 153 -20.88 9.13 16.97
CA VAL A 153 -20.50 10.55 16.95
C VAL A 153 -21.53 11.37 16.17
N PHE A 154 -21.94 10.91 14.99
CA PHE A 154 -22.97 11.57 14.18
C PHE A 154 -24.29 11.68 14.92
N ASP A 155 -24.73 10.58 15.53
CA ASP A 155 -25.98 10.51 16.33
C ASP A 155 -25.92 11.43 17.55
N LYS A 156 -24.81 11.43 18.26
CA LYS A 156 -24.59 12.26 19.46
C LYS A 156 -24.76 13.75 19.16
N TYR A 157 -24.32 14.20 18.00
CA TYR A 157 -24.39 15.60 17.62
C TYR A 157 -25.53 15.92 16.63
N GLY A 158 -26.35 14.94 16.28
CA GLY A 158 -27.55 15.12 15.45
C GLY A 158 -27.23 15.51 14.01
N VAL A 159 -26.13 15.00 13.46
CA VAL A 159 -25.71 15.21 12.07
C VAL A 159 -26.15 14.00 11.24
N ALA A 160 -26.69 14.23 10.03
CA ALA A 160 -27.04 13.15 9.12
C ALA A 160 -25.78 12.43 8.61
N TYR A 161 -25.91 11.11 8.40
CA TYR A 161 -24.81 10.29 7.85
C TYR A 161 -24.45 10.71 6.43
N PRO A 162 -23.21 10.43 5.98
CA PRO A 162 -22.81 10.58 4.60
C PRO A 162 -23.72 9.79 3.65
N THR A 163 -23.99 10.37 2.48
CA THR A 163 -24.73 9.75 1.38
C THR A 163 -23.90 9.84 0.09
N ASP A 164 -24.24 9.06 -0.94
CA ASP A 164 -23.46 9.00 -2.19
C ASP A 164 -23.45 10.32 -2.98
N ASP A 165 -24.36 11.23 -2.70
CA ASP A 165 -24.46 12.55 -3.33
C ASP A 165 -23.77 13.66 -2.50
N TRP A 166 -23.01 13.31 -1.44
CA TRP A 166 -22.24 14.30 -0.70
C TRP A 166 -21.19 14.98 -1.56
N THR A 167 -21.18 16.30 -1.48
CA THR A 167 -20.10 17.14 -1.97
C THR A 167 -19.08 17.38 -0.85
N TRP A 168 -17.91 17.90 -1.18
CA TRP A 168 -16.95 18.34 -0.15
C TRP A 168 -17.48 19.48 0.71
N ASP A 169 -18.36 20.34 0.17
CA ASP A 169 -19.02 21.38 0.98
C ASP A 169 -19.93 20.75 2.04
N ASP A 170 -20.63 19.67 1.71
CA ASP A 170 -21.47 18.92 2.67
C ASP A 170 -20.61 18.25 3.75
N ALA A 171 -19.52 17.58 3.36
CA ALA A 171 -18.58 16.93 4.27
C ALA A 171 -17.94 17.94 5.22
N ILE A 172 -17.46 19.07 4.71
CA ILE A 172 -16.88 20.16 5.52
C ILE A 172 -17.93 20.78 6.46
N ALA A 173 -19.16 20.99 5.99
CA ALA A 173 -20.24 21.50 6.82
C ALA A 173 -20.62 20.53 7.96
N ALA A 174 -20.62 19.22 7.68
CA ALA A 174 -20.80 18.18 8.68
C ALA A 174 -19.62 18.16 9.66
N ALA A 175 -18.37 18.18 9.16
CA ALA A 175 -17.16 18.19 9.98
C ALA A 175 -17.12 19.37 10.95
N LYS A 176 -17.50 20.56 10.51
CA LYS A 176 -17.61 21.76 11.38
C LYS A 176 -18.60 21.56 12.53
N LYS A 177 -19.72 20.87 12.31
CA LYS A 177 -20.73 20.58 13.36
C LYS A 177 -20.25 19.49 14.33
N LEU A 178 -19.46 18.53 13.82
CA LEU A 178 -18.91 17.40 14.56
C LEU A 178 -17.62 17.74 15.31
N THR A 179 -17.00 18.88 15.00
CA THR A 179 -15.83 19.39 15.73
C THR A 179 -16.29 20.09 17.00
N VAL A 180 -15.93 19.53 18.14
CA VAL A 180 -16.41 19.99 19.44
C VAL A 180 -15.24 20.28 20.36
N LYS A 181 -15.28 21.44 21.02
CA LYS A 181 -14.32 21.84 22.07
C LYS A 181 -14.90 21.63 23.47
N ASN A 182 -14.04 21.30 24.39
CA ASN A 182 -14.32 21.29 25.83
C ASN A 182 -14.37 22.73 26.36
N GLU A 183 -14.84 22.91 27.60
CA GLU A 183 -14.91 24.24 28.28
C GLU A 183 -13.54 24.88 28.46
N ASP A 184 -12.46 24.11 28.51
CA ASP A 184 -11.07 24.56 28.64
C ASP A 184 -10.41 24.92 27.29
N GLY A 185 -11.16 24.75 26.17
CA GLY A 185 -10.71 25.05 24.83
C GLY A 185 -9.98 23.91 24.12
N THR A 186 -9.74 22.77 24.79
CA THR A 186 -9.23 21.55 24.14
C THR A 186 -10.31 20.91 23.27
N TYR A 187 -9.91 20.09 22.30
CA TYR A 187 -10.87 19.39 21.44
C TYR A 187 -11.37 18.11 22.11
N ALA A 188 -12.68 17.91 22.11
CA ALA A 188 -13.31 16.66 22.49
C ALA A 188 -13.48 15.70 21.30
N CYS A 189 -13.72 16.28 20.12
CA CYS A 189 -13.92 15.54 18.88
C CYS A 189 -13.52 16.42 17.69
N PHE A 190 -12.90 15.83 16.70
CA PHE A 190 -12.67 16.41 15.37
C PHE A 190 -13.66 15.84 14.36
N GLY A 191 -14.13 16.68 13.44
CA GLY A 191 -15.12 16.27 12.45
C GLY A 191 -14.53 15.45 11.31
N PHE A 192 -13.29 15.77 10.89
CA PHE A 192 -12.60 15.11 9.79
C PHE A 192 -11.12 15.01 10.11
N ASN A 193 -10.43 13.99 9.60
CA ASN A 193 -8.98 13.90 9.63
C ASN A 193 -8.40 14.09 8.24
N ALA A 194 -7.77 15.25 8.02
CA ALA A 194 -6.92 15.49 6.85
C ALA A 194 -5.53 14.91 7.12
N GLN A 195 -5.38 13.63 6.91
CA GLN A 195 -4.14 12.90 7.20
C GLN A 195 -2.96 13.51 6.43
N SER A 196 -1.78 13.40 7.05
CA SER A 196 -0.50 13.76 6.42
C SER A 196 -0.01 12.74 5.39
N TRP A 197 -0.74 11.66 5.19
CA TRP A 197 -0.44 10.64 4.20
C TRP A 197 -0.81 11.11 2.79
N GLU A 198 0.14 11.02 1.87
CA GLU A 198 0.01 11.56 0.52
C GLU A 198 -1.17 11.01 -0.27
N TYR A 199 -1.50 9.72 -0.15
CA TYR A 199 -2.62 9.12 -0.89
C TYR A 199 -4.00 9.57 -0.39
N ALA A 200 -4.14 9.94 0.89
CA ALA A 200 -5.37 10.56 1.38
C ALA A 200 -5.55 11.96 0.78
N ALA A 201 -4.47 12.75 0.72
CA ALA A 201 -4.47 14.05 0.07
C ALA A 201 -4.71 13.94 -1.45
N LEU A 202 -4.03 13.01 -2.12
CA LEU A 202 -4.23 12.74 -3.56
C LEU A 202 -5.67 12.28 -3.85
N THR A 203 -6.28 11.45 -3.00
CA THR A 203 -7.69 11.06 -3.12
C THR A 203 -8.62 12.26 -2.98
N TYR A 204 -8.36 13.14 -2.00
CA TYR A 204 -9.12 14.39 -1.90
C TYR A 204 -9.03 15.24 -3.17
N LEU A 205 -7.83 15.36 -3.76
CA LEU A 205 -7.60 16.12 -4.99
C LEU A 205 -8.29 15.45 -6.19
N ALA A 206 -8.13 14.14 -6.37
CA ALA A 206 -8.76 13.37 -7.44
C ALA A 206 -10.29 13.46 -7.38
N SER A 207 -10.87 13.37 -6.17
CA SER A 207 -12.32 13.50 -5.98
C SER A 207 -12.86 14.91 -6.29
N LYS A 208 -11.98 15.89 -6.44
CA LYS A 208 -12.29 17.25 -6.96
C LYS A 208 -11.98 17.40 -8.45
N GLY A 209 -11.56 16.30 -9.14
CA GLY A 209 -11.18 16.30 -10.55
C GLY A 209 -9.80 16.89 -10.80
N LEU A 210 -8.89 16.85 -9.81
CA LEU A 210 -7.52 17.33 -9.92
C LEU A 210 -6.53 16.16 -9.92
N ASP A 211 -5.49 16.25 -10.76
CA ASP A 211 -4.40 15.30 -10.81
C ASP A 211 -3.06 16.04 -10.81
N ILE A 212 -2.00 15.38 -10.35
CA ILE A 212 -0.64 15.95 -10.32
C ILE A 212 0.11 15.78 -11.64
N VAL A 213 -0.44 15.00 -12.57
CA VAL A 213 0.08 14.78 -13.93
C VAL A 213 -1.05 14.77 -14.94
N ASN A 214 -0.75 14.88 -16.24
CA ASN A 214 -1.73 14.63 -17.30
C ASN A 214 -2.10 13.15 -17.42
N GLU A 215 -3.14 12.84 -18.18
CA GLU A 215 -3.68 11.48 -18.37
C GLU A 215 -2.60 10.48 -18.82
N ASP A 216 -1.72 10.87 -19.74
CA ASP A 216 -0.63 10.03 -20.27
C ASP A 216 0.61 9.97 -19.35
N CYS A 217 0.60 10.63 -18.18
CA CYS A 217 1.72 10.74 -17.23
C CYS A 217 3.04 11.21 -17.90
N THR A 218 2.94 12.22 -18.75
CA THR A 218 4.06 12.81 -19.52
C THR A 218 4.27 14.29 -19.25
N GLU A 219 3.37 14.94 -18.54
CA GLU A 219 3.39 16.36 -18.20
C GLU A 219 2.98 16.56 -16.73
N VAL A 220 3.73 17.37 -16.01
CA VAL A 220 3.49 17.74 -14.62
C VAL A 220 3.18 19.23 -14.50
N ASP A 221 3.73 20.06 -15.38
CA ASP A 221 3.54 21.50 -15.40
C ASP A 221 2.10 21.86 -15.81
N GLY A 222 1.46 22.76 -15.09
CA GLY A 222 0.04 23.07 -15.27
C GLY A 222 -0.95 22.09 -14.65
N TYR A 223 -0.44 21.00 -14.06
CA TYR A 223 -1.21 20.02 -13.26
C TYR A 223 -0.84 20.17 -11.77
N LEU A 224 0.36 19.76 -11.39
CA LEU A 224 0.83 19.85 -10.01
C LEU A 224 0.89 21.31 -9.50
N ASN A 225 1.27 22.26 -10.33
CA ASN A 225 1.38 23.67 -9.98
C ASN A 225 0.22 24.54 -10.52
N SER A 226 -0.92 23.93 -10.85
CA SER A 226 -2.10 24.71 -11.26
C SER A 226 -2.64 25.57 -10.12
N PRO A 227 -3.27 26.71 -10.40
CA PRO A 227 -3.93 27.53 -9.38
C PRO A 227 -5.02 26.76 -8.61
N GLU A 228 -5.74 25.85 -9.29
CA GLU A 228 -6.75 24.99 -8.72
C GLU A 228 -6.14 23.98 -7.73
N MET A 229 -4.99 23.39 -8.08
CA MET A 229 -4.23 22.51 -7.21
C MET A 229 -3.75 23.26 -5.96
N ALA A 230 -3.15 24.43 -6.12
CA ALA A 230 -2.68 25.26 -5.02
C ALA A 230 -3.82 25.64 -4.06
N ALA A 231 -4.99 25.99 -4.61
CA ALA A 231 -6.18 26.31 -3.81
C ALA A 231 -6.70 25.09 -3.03
N ALA A 232 -6.79 23.92 -3.68
CA ALA A 232 -7.29 22.71 -3.05
C ALA A 232 -6.34 22.18 -1.97
N LEU A 233 -5.03 22.22 -2.18
CA LEU A 233 -4.04 21.86 -1.16
C LEU A 233 -4.04 22.82 0.01
N SER A 234 -4.16 24.13 -0.24
CA SER A 234 -4.29 25.14 0.82
C SER A 234 -5.55 24.88 1.67
N GLU A 235 -6.66 24.47 1.05
CA GLU A 235 -7.89 24.10 1.74
C GLU A 235 -7.67 22.86 2.60
N TYR A 236 -7.12 21.78 2.02
CA TYR A 236 -6.90 20.50 2.72
C TYR A 236 -5.97 20.64 3.93
N VAL A 237 -4.83 21.29 3.76
CA VAL A 237 -3.91 21.57 4.87
C VAL A 237 -4.54 22.51 5.89
N GLY A 238 -5.33 23.49 5.42
CA GLY A 238 -6.08 24.42 6.26
C GLY A 238 -7.06 23.74 7.23
N PHE A 239 -7.52 22.51 6.94
CA PHE A 239 -8.37 21.77 7.87
C PHE A 239 -7.71 21.49 9.23
N SER A 240 -6.38 21.41 9.30
CA SER A 240 -5.60 21.16 10.53
C SER A 240 -5.01 22.43 11.14
N VAL A 241 -5.27 23.61 10.57
CA VAL A 241 -4.59 24.86 10.97
C VAL A 241 -5.56 25.84 11.64
N GLY A 242 -5.09 26.51 12.69
CA GLY A 242 -5.81 27.56 13.38
C GLY A 242 -6.81 27.10 14.43
N ASP A 243 -7.54 28.06 14.99
CA ASP A 243 -8.46 27.80 16.11
C ASP A 243 -9.79 27.16 15.66
N ASP A 244 -10.16 27.33 14.39
CA ASP A 244 -11.40 26.78 13.81
C ASP A 244 -11.15 25.51 12.98
N ARG A 245 -10.00 24.85 13.20
CA ARG A 245 -9.65 23.63 12.50
C ARG A 245 -10.67 22.51 12.76
N ILE A 246 -10.91 21.70 11.74
CA ILE A 246 -11.82 20.55 11.78
C ILE A 246 -11.08 19.21 11.84
N SER A 247 -9.77 19.24 11.67
CA SER A 247 -8.86 18.09 11.66
C SER A 247 -7.85 18.20 12.81
N PRO A 248 -7.44 17.05 13.40
CA PRO A 248 -6.34 17.06 14.35
C PRO A 248 -5.03 17.51 13.66
N ASP A 249 -4.18 18.16 14.43
CA ASP A 249 -2.78 18.37 14.08
C ASP A 249 -1.88 17.27 14.69
N ALA A 250 -0.56 17.36 14.49
CA ALA A 250 0.39 16.39 15.02
C ALA A 250 0.37 16.30 16.56
N ALA A 251 0.16 17.42 17.26
CA ALA A 251 0.10 17.42 18.74
C ALA A 251 -1.19 16.76 19.26
N ASP A 252 -2.30 16.89 18.52
CA ASP A 252 -3.53 16.20 18.83
C ASP A 252 -3.36 14.68 18.60
N GLN A 253 -2.69 14.27 17.51
CA GLN A 253 -2.40 12.86 17.26
C GLN A 253 -1.50 12.25 18.34
N ASP A 254 -0.49 12.98 18.83
CA ASP A 254 0.31 12.55 19.99
C ASP A 254 -0.55 12.34 21.25
N THR A 255 -1.63 13.10 21.38
CA THR A 255 -2.53 13.08 22.54
C THR A 255 -3.58 11.95 22.44
N PHE A 256 -4.20 11.79 21.27
CA PHE A 256 -5.35 10.91 21.06
C PHE A 256 -4.97 9.57 20.43
N GLY A 257 -3.75 9.43 19.90
CA GLY A 257 -3.26 8.26 19.20
C GLY A 257 -3.53 8.25 17.70
N SER A 258 -3.49 7.07 17.10
CA SER A 258 -3.70 6.87 15.66
C SER A 258 -5.13 7.27 15.22
N THR A 259 -5.32 7.45 13.93
CA THR A 259 -6.63 7.72 13.32
C THR A 259 -7.68 6.68 13.74
N SER A 260 -7.33 5.39 13.69
CA SER A 260 -8.21 4.30 14.13
C SER A 260 -8.54 4.41 15.62
N ALA A 261 -7.56 4.72 16.48
CA ALA A 261 -7.79 4.95 17.90
C ALA A 261 -8.76 6.13 18.17
N MET A 262 -8.61 7.20 17.40
CA MET A 262 -9.52 8.36 17.51
C MET A 262 -10.95 8.03 17.06
N LEU A 263 -11.13 7.23 15.99
CA LEU A 263 -12.44 6.72 15.58
C LEU A 263 -13.06 5.82 16.67
N ILE A 264 -12.27 4.89 17.22
CA ILE A 264 -12.69 3.97 18.28
C ILE A 264 -13.16 4.73 19.52
N ASN A 265 -12.41 5.73 19.95
CA ASN A 265 -12.70 6.50 21.15
C ASN A 265 -13.75 7.61 20.96
N GLY A 266 -14.26 7.82 19.74
CA GLY A 266 -15.22 8.87 19.41
C GLY A 266 -14.62 10.28 19.45
N ASN A 267 -13.29 10.40 19.30
CA ASN A 267 -12.58 11.68 19.17
C ASN A 267 -12.46 12.16 17.72
N LEU A 268 -12.85 11.31 16.77
CA LEU A 268 -12.88 11.60 15.34
C LEU A 268 -14.21 11.13 14.76
N ALA A 269 -14.83 11.96 13.92
CA ALA A 269 -16.10 11.63 13.30
C ALA A 269 -15.94 10.91 11.97
N MET A 270 -15.02 11.34 11.10
CA MET A 270 -14.80 10.75 9.77
C MET A 270 -13.38 10.94 9.25
N THR A 271 -12.96 10.06 8.35
CA THR A 271 -11.65 10.07 7.68
C THR A 271 -11.71 9.32 6.35
N ILE A 272 -10.80 9.65 5.42
CA ILE A 272 -10.52 8.79 4.26
C ILE A 272 -9.59 7.68 4.73
N SER A 273 -9.95 6.43 4.48
CA SER A 273 -9.15 5.25 4.80
C SER A 273 -9.50 4.07 3.89
N GLY A 274 -8.79 2.95 4.03
CA GLY A 274 -9.04 1.71 3.32
C GLY A 274 -9.61 0.61 4.22
N ALA A 275 -9.84 -0.57 3.63
CA ALA A 275 -10.45 -1.71 4.32
C ALA A 275 -9.65 -2.22 5.53
N TRP A 276 -8.37 -1.87 5.65
CA TRP A 276 -7.55 -2.23 6.82
C TRP A 276 -8.09 -1.71 8.16
N ASP A 277 -8.85 -0.60 8.15
CA ASP A 277 -9.49 -0.11 9.38
C ASP A 277 -10.73 -0.92 9.78
N LYS A 278 -11.35 -1.65 8.85
CA LYS A 278 -12.57 -2.46 9.09
C LYS A 278 -12.36 -3.43 10.25
N ALA A 279 -11.32 -4.27 10.17
CA ALA A 279 -11.08 -5.31 11.18
C ALA A 279 -10.87 -4.70 12.57
N THR A 280 -10.07 -3.65 12.67
CA THR A 280 -9.79 -2.93 13.92
C THR A 280 -11.05 -2.30 14.54
N LEU A 281 -11.90 -1.69 13.74
CA LEU A 281 -13.14 -1.07 14.19
C LEU A 281 -14.18 -2.13 14.60
N GLU A 282 -14.28 -3.24 13.88
CA GLU A 282 -15.17 -4.36 14.23
C GLU A 282 -14.74 -5.05 15.53
N GLU A 283 -13.44 -5.33 15.73
CA GLU A 283 -12.91 -5.90 16.96
C GLU A 283 -13.16 -5.00 18.17
N ALA A 284 -13.04 -3.68 17.99
CA ALA A 284 -13.34 -2.70 19.03
C ALA A 284 -14.86 -2.50 19.26
N GLY A 285 -15.72 -3.09 18.44
CA GLY A 285 -17.18 -2.96 18.54
C GLY A 285 -17.71 -1.57 18.20
N VAL A 286 -17.03 -0.83 17.33
CA VAL A 286 -17.42 0.52 16.93
C VAL A 286 -18.65 0.45 16.01
N ASN A 287 -19.64 1.29 16.27
CA ASN A 287 -20.77 1.51 15.36
C ASN A 287 -20.36 2.48 14.26
N TYR A 288 -19.76 1.94 13.21
CA TYR A 288 -19.22 2.74 12.08
C TYR A 288 -20.03 2.49 10.79
N GLY A 289 -19.74 3.28 9.78
CA GLY A 289 -20.15 3.06 8.42
C GLY A 289 -19.08 3.54 7.46
N THR A 290 -19.23 3.09 6.21
CA THR A 290 -18.40 3.56 5.10
C THR A 290 -19.28 4.20 4.04
N ALA A 291 -18.73 5.13 3.27
CA ALA A 291 -19.41 5.82 2.16
C ALA A 291 -18.38 6.16 1.07
N LEU A 292 -18.87 6.50 -0.11
CA LEU A 292 -18.04 7.03 -1.18
C LEU A 292 -17.29 8.29 -0.73
N VAL A 293 -16.11 8.53 -1.26
CA VAL A 293 -15.41 9.81 -1.11
C VAL A 293 -16.28 10.92 -1.68
N PRO A 294 -16.48 12.05 -0.97
CA PRO A 294 -17.27 13.15 -1.48
C PRO A 294 -16.79 13.71 -2.82
N GLY A 295 -17.67 14.23 -3.65
CA GLY A 295 -17.33 14.83 -4.95
C GLY A 295 -17.61 13.89 -6.12
N ASN A 296 -16.63 13.65 -7.00
CA ASN A 296 -16.76 12.72 -8.13
C ASN A 296 -16.48 11.25 -7.74
N HIS A 297 -16.13 11.00 -6.48
CA HIS A 297 -15.84 9.70 -5.86
C HIS A 297 -14.51 9.07 -6.26
N GLU A 298 -13.76 9.67 -7.18
CA GLU A 298 -12.44 9.14 -7.56
C GLU A 298 -11.54 8.97 -6.33
N ASN A 299 -10.96 7.80 -6.24
CA ASN A 299 -10.09 7.41 -5.15
C ASN A 299 -8.94 6.57 -5.66
N TYR A 300 -7.79 6.66 -4.99
CA TYR A 300 -6.65 5.82 -5.35
C TYR A 300 -6.82 4.41 -4.81
N MET A 301 -6.48 3.43 -5.66
CA MET A 301 -6.34 2.06 -5.23
C MET A 301 -4.98 1.87 -4.57
N CYS A 302 -4.98 1.49 -3.30
CA CYS A 302 -3.77 1.09 -2.60
C CYS A 302 -3.58 -0.41 -2.73
N ALA A 303 -2.36 -0.84 -3.02
CA ALA A 303 -2.04 -2.25 -3.17
C ALA A 303 -0.74 -2.59 -2.43
N SER A 304 -0.67 -3.79 -1.90
CA SER A 304 0.59 -4.35 -1.46
C SER A 304 0.91 -5.63 -2.22
N ALA A 305 2.19 -5.90 -2.41
CA ALA A 305 2.63 -7.01 -3.22
C ALA A 305 3.92 -7.62 -2.67
N PHE A 306 4.18 -8.87 -3.02
CA PHE A 306 5.47 -9.50 -2.80
C PHE A 306 6.30 -9.54 -4.07
N ALA A 307 7.61 -9.44 -3.90
CA ALA A 307 8.62 -9.62 -4.96
C ALA A 307 9.69 -10.61 -4.52
N ILE A 308 10.23 -11.36 -5.48
CA ILE A 308 11.46 -12.13 -5.26
C ILE A 308 12.65 -11.21 -5.43
N SER A 309 13.60 -11.27 -4.52
CA SER A 309 14.85 -10.50 -4.59
C SER A 309 15.70 -10.91 -5.79
N SER A 310 16.29 -9.93 -6.49
CA SER A 310 17.27 -10.20 -7.55
C SER A 310 18.55 -10.89 -7.03
N SER A 311 18.80 -10.86 -5.72
CA SER A 311 19.91 -11.55 -5.05
C SER A 311 19.53 -12.92 -4.49
N CYS A 312 18.27 -13.36 -4.65
CA CYS A 312 17.82 -14.68 -4.22
C CYS A 312 18.63 -15.79 -4.90
N LYS A 313 19.14 -16.73 -4.11
CA LYS A 313 19.99 -17.83 -4.62
C LYS A 313 19.18 -19.02 -5.14
N ASN A 314 17.91 -19.12 -4.74
CA ASN A 314 17.03 -20.21 -5.07
C ASN A 314 15.68 -19.67 -5.60
N PRO A 315 15.68 -19.01 -6.76
CA PRO A 315 14.48 -18.30 -7.26
C PRO A 315 13.30 -19.23 -7.56
N GLU A 316 13.56 -20.48 -7.95
CA GLU A 316 12.51 -21.49 -8.17
C GLU A 316 11.83 -21.88 -6.86
N ALA A 317 12.58 -22.07 -5.77
CA ALA A 317 12.00 -22.33 -4.45
C ALA A 317 11.26 -21.10 -3.91
N ALA A 318 11.80 -19.89 -4.15
CA ALA A 318 11.11 -18.64 -3.79
C ALA A 318 9.81 -18.44 -4.60
N TRP A 319 9.76 -18.91 -5.85
CA TRP A 319 8.55 -18.89 -6.67
C TRP A 319 7.43 -19.76 -6.07
N GLU A 320 7.75 -20.96 -5.59
CA GLU A 320 6.77 -21.82 -4.90
C GLU A 320 6.18 -21.12 -3.66
N VAL A 321 7.05 -20.47 -2.86
CA VAL A 321 6.62 -19.70 -1.69
C VAL A 321 5.78 -18.49 -2.10
N LEU A 322 6.19 -17.75 -3.14
CA LEU A 322 5.46 -16.58 -3.63
C LEU A 322 4.06 -16.94 -4.10
N LYS A 323 3.91 -18.06 -4.85
CA LYS A 323 2.60 -18.60 -5.27
C LYS A 323 1.71 -18.91 -4.07
N ALA A 324 2.25 -19.52 -3.03
CA ALA A 324 1.49 -19.82 -1.81
C ALA A 324 1.03 -18.55 -1.10
N LEU A 325 1.90 -17.53 -0.98
CA LEU A 325 1.60 -16.28 -0.29
C LEU A 325 0.65 -15.34 -1.06
N THR A 326 0.51 -15.52 -2.38
CA THR A 326 -0.32 -14.64 -3.22
C THR A 326 -1.46 -15.38 -3.92
N GLY A 327 -1.58 -16.67 -3.72
CA GLY A 327 -2.64 -17.52 -4.27
C GLY A 327 -3.96 -17.38 -3.54
N THR A 328 -5.00 -18.00 -4.09
CA THR A 328 -6.39 -17.93 -3.62
C THR A 328 -6.53 -18.28 -2.15
N GLU A 329 -5.89 -19.37 -1.67
CA GLU A 329 -6.00 -19.79 -0.27
C GLU A 329 -5.49 -18.74 0.72
N CYS A 330 -4.32 -18.12 0.45
CA CYS A 330 -3.81 -17.05 1.30
C CYS A 330 -4.68 -15.80 1.21
N SER A 331 -5.25 -15.52 0.04
CA SER A 331 -6.19 -14.44 -0.18
C SER A 331 -7.49 -14.63 0.61
N GLU A 332 -8.01 -15.86 0.70
CA GLU A 332 -9.15 -16.22 1.56
C GLU A 332 -8.85 -15.97 3.05
N LEU A 333 -7.67 -16.40 3.51
CA LEU A 333 -7.24 -16.15 4.88
C LEU A 333 -7.15 -14.65 5.19
N ARG A 334 -6.57 -13.84 4.28
CA ARG A 334 -6.53 -12.39 4.45
C ARG A 334 -7.92 -11.78 4.52
N ALA A 335 -8.78 -12.15 3.58
CA ALA A 335 -10.15 -11.69 3.56
C ALA A 335 -10.89 -11.97 4.87
N GLN A 336 -10.63 -13.13 5.45
CA GLN A 336 -11.23 -13.55 6.72
C GLN A 336 -10.67 -12.78 7.93
N TYR A 337 -9.35 -12.53 7.99
CA TYR A 337 -8.69 -12.04 9.19
C TYR A 337 -8.24 -10.58 9.13
N THR A 338 -7.98 -10.04 7.94
CA THR A 338 -7.46 -8.67 7.80
C THR A 338 -8.42 -7.72 7.09
N ALA A 339 -9.56 -8.25 6.58
CA ALA A 339 -10.53 -7.50 5.79
C ALA A 339 -9.99 -6.90 4.47
N ALA A 340 -8.78 -7.26 4.05
CA ALA A 340 -8.25 -6.91 2.74
C ALA A 340 -9.11 -7.52 1.63
N LEU A 341 -9.27 -6.81 0.52
CA LEU A 341 -10.01 -7.34 -0.60
C LEU A 341 -9.20 -8.43 -1.32
N PRO A 342 -9.85 -9.55 -1.70
CA PRO A 342 -9.20 -10.64 -2.38
C PRO A 342 -8.85 -10.26 -3.82
N THR A 343 -7.72 -10.75 -4.30
CA THR A 343 -7.20 -10.45 -5.64
C THR A 343 -7.95 -11.16 -6.77
N SER A 344 -8.80 -12.16 -6.46
CA SER A 344 -9.63 -12.91 -7.41
C SER A 344 -11.05 -12.36 -7.47
N ASP A 345 -11.58 -12.14 -8.68
CA ASP A 345 -12.97 -11.71 -8.88
C ASP A 345 -13.97 -12.71 -8.32
N ALA A 346 -13.69 -14.02 -8.46
CA ALA A 346 -14.59 -15.06 -7.97
C ALA A 346 -14.73 -15.00 -6.44
N LEU A 347 -13.61 -14.83 -5.73
CA LEU A 347 -13.60 -14.71 -4.28
C LEU A 347 -14.22 -13.39 -3.81
N LEU A 348 -14.00 -12.29 -4.55
CA LEU A 348 -14.61 -10.99 -4.25
C LEU A 348 -16.15 -11.07 -4.35
N GLU A 349 -16.68 -11.72 -5.40
CA GLU A 349 -18.12 -11.91 -5.55
C GLU A 349 -18.72 -12.79 -4.44
N GLU A 350 -18.01 -13.80 -3.98
CA GLU A 350 -18.41 -14.63 -2.85
C GLU A 350 -18.45 -13.83 -1.54
N MET A 351 -17.44 -13.00 -1.30
CA MET A 351 -17.38 -12.15 -0.11
C MET A 351 -18.44 -11.07 -0.04
N LYS A 352 -18.87 -10.51 -1.17
CA LYS A 352 -19.88 -9.42 -1.21
C LYS A 352 -21.16 -9.75 -0.44
N ALA A 353 -21.57 -11.02 -0.46
CA ALA A 353 -22.79 -11.46 0.21
C ALA A 353 -22.76 -11.28 1.75
N ASP A 354 -21.57 -11.40 2.33
CA ASP A 354 -21.35 -11.38 3.79
C ASP A 354 -20.60 -10.14 4.28
N TYR A 355 -20.30 -9.17 3.38
CA TYR A 355 -19.44 -8.02 3.71
C TYR A 355 -20.08 -7.04 4.69
N GLY A 356 -21.41 -7.04 4.79
CA GLY A 356 -22.17 -6.24 5.74
C GLY A 356 -22.48 -4.80 5.26
N GLU A 357 -23.63 -4.27 5.65
CA GLU A 357 -24.11 -2.95 5.24
C GLU A 357 -23.14 -1.81 5.61
N ALA A 358 -22.47 -1.91 6.75
CA ALA A 358 -21.51 -0.90 7.22
C ALA A 358 -20.30 -0.73 6.28
N ASN A 359 -19.99 -1.75 5.49
CA ASN A 359 -18.79 -1.85 4.66
C ASN A 359 -19.06 -1.63 3.16
N MET A 360 -20.32 -1.42 2.77
CA MET A 360 -20.68 -1.30 1.35
C MET A 360 -19.93 -0.16 0.65
N GLY A 361 -19.67 0.96 1.34
CA GLY A 361 -18.88 2.05 0.77
C GLY A 361 -17.47 1.64 0.31
N ILE A 362 -16.87 0.59 0.90
CA ILE A 362 -15.59 0.03 0.43
C ILE A 362 -15.81 -0.63 -0.94
N LEU A 363 -16.83 -1.48 -1.08
CA LEU A 363 -17.11 -2.19 -2.32
C LEU A 363 -17.56 -1.24 -3.43
N ASP A 364 -18.43 -0.28 -3.10
CA ASP A 364 -18.94 0.70 -4.05
C ASP A 364 -17.82 1.64 -4.55
N SER A 365 -16.81 1.91 -3.72
CA SER A 365 -15.63 2.72 -4.10
C SER A 365 -14.76 2.06 -5.16
N LEU A 366 -14.86 0.74 -5.38
CA LEU A 366 -14.11 0.04 -6.43
C LEU A 366 -14.45 0.55 -7.84
N GLU A 367 -15.69 0.98 -8.08
CA GLU A 367 -16.11 1.53 -9.37
C GLU A 367 -15.40 2.84 -9.72
N TYR A 368 -14.94 3.57 -8.70
CA TYR A 368 -14.32 4.89 -8.82
C TYR A 368 -12.80 4.86 -8.57
N CYS A 369 -12.22 3.65 -8.46
CA CYS A 369 -10.77 3.50 -8.28
C CYS A 369 -9.99 3.96 -9.51
N ILE A 370 -9.00 4.80 -9.27
CA ILE A 370 -8.01 5.19 -10.27
C ILE A 370 -6.65 4.56 -9.94
N GLN A 371 -5.89 4.29 -10.99
CA GLN A 371 -4.54 3.76 -10.84
C GLN A 371 -3.64 4.78 -10.13
N PRO A 372 -2.85 4.36 -9.13
CA PRO A 372 -1.86 5.22 -8.49
C PRO A 372 -0.94 5.89 -9.52
N VAL A 373 -0.68 7.19 -9.35
CA VAL A 373 0.15 7.97 -10.28
C VAL A 373 1.50 7.31 -10.53
N GLY A 374 2.12 6.77 -9.48
CA GLY A 374 3.39 6.05 -9.57
C GLY A 374 3.40 4.86 -10.52
N LEU A 375 2.24 4.30 -10.88
CA LEU A 375 2.10 3.16 -11.79
C LEU A 375 1.70 3.55 -13.22
N ARG A 376 1.39 4.84 -13.47
CA ARG A 376 0.91 5.30 -14.79
C ARG A 376 2.04 5.50 -15.81
N GLY A 377 3.29 5.69 -15.39
CA GLY A 377 4.42 5.90 -16.28
C GLY A 377 5.70 6.33 -15.56
N ALA A 378 6.74 6.58 -16.35
CA ALA A 378 8.07 6.92 -15.83
C ALA A 378 8.08 8.20 -14.96
N MET A 379 7.23 9.17 -15.29
CA MET A 379 7.10 10.43 -14.53
C MET A 379 6.32 10.25 -13.22
N GLY A 380 5.53 9.19 -13.09
CA GLY A 380 4.61 9.01 -11.97
C GLY A 380 5.29 9.00 -10.61
N ASN A 381 6.36 8.22 -10.45
CA ASN A 381 7.10 8.18 -9.19
C ASN A 381 7.81 9.49 -8.84
N PRO A 382 8.56 10.12 -9.75
CA PRO A 382 9.07 11.47 -9.51
C PRO A 382 7.99 12.46 -9.09
N ALA A 383 6.82 12.43 -9.74
CA ALA A 383 5.72 13.32 -9.42
C ALA A 383 5.14 13.06 -8.02
N VAL A 384 4.94 11.80 -7.61
CA VAL A 384 4.46 11.44 -6.26
C VAL A 384 5.49 11.82 -5.20
N ALA A 385 6.79 11.58 -5.45
CA ALA A 385 7.85 11.95 -4.50
C ALA A 385 7.95 13.46 -4.31
N ALA A 386 7.90 14.23 -5.40
CA ALA A 386 7.90 15.70 -5.34
C ALA A 386 6.62 16.23 -4.68
N PHE A 387 5.45 15.64 -4.98
CA PHE A 387 4.20 15.98 -4.31
C PHE A 387 4.29 15.74 -2.80
N LYS A 388 4.81 14.61 -2.35
CA LYS A 388 4.98 14.29 -0.93
C LYS A 388 5.84 15.34 -0.23
N THR A 389 7.01 15.66 -0.79
CA THR A 389 7.90 16.71 -0.27
C THR A 389 7.20 18.05 -0.22
N ALA A 390 6.48 18.42 -1.30
CA ALA A 390 5.73 19.67 -1.36
C ALA A 390 4.61 19.71 -0.30
N PHE A 391 3.87 18.63 -0.15
CA PHE A 391 2.79 18.51 0.83
C PHE A 391 3.30 18.67 2.27
N GLU A 392 4.41 18.04 2.63
CA GLU A 392 5.08 18.22 3.92
C GLU A 392 5.50 19.69 4.13
N ARG A 393 6.13 20.33 3.14
CA ARG A 393 6.54 21.74 3.21
C ARG A 393 5.34 22.69 3.43
N ILE A 394 4.21 22.41 2.74
CA ILE A 394 2.98 23.19 2.91
C ILE A 394 2.43 23.05 4.34
N GLN A 395 2.43 21.83 4.89
CA GLN A 395 2.00 21.56 6.27
C GLN A 395 2.85 22.30 7.30
N PHE A 396 4.16 22.42 7.07
CA PHE A 396 5.09 23.15 7.94
C PHE A 396 5.15 24.67 7.63
N ASN A 397 4.33 25.16 6.69
CA ASN A 397 4.29 26.56 6.25
C ASN A 397 5.68 27.09 5.82
N ASP A 398 6.41 26.26 5.04
CA ASP A 398 7.77 26.56 4.55
C ASP A 398 7.72 27.21 3.15
N GLY A 399 7.04 28.35 3.04
CA GLY A 399 6.90 29.12 1.82
C GLY A 399 5.44 29.31 1.37
N THR A 400 5.22 29.94 0.22
CA THR A 400 3.89 30.01 -0.38
C THR A 400 3.57 28.69 -1.09
N VAL A 401 2.30 28.31 -1.14
CA VAL A 401 1.88 27.06 -1.78
C VAL A 401 2.29 27.05 -3.25
N GLU A 402 2.11 28.17 -3.95
CA GLU A 402 2.46 28.32 -5.35
C GLU A 402 3.98 28.14 -5.59
N ASP A 403 4.84 28.73 -4.75
CA ASP A 403 6.29 28.59 -4.88
C ASP A 403 6.73 27.12 -4.61
N ILE A 404 6.15 26.49 -3.58
CA ILE A 404 6.45 25.10 -3.22
C ILE A 404 6.05 24.15 -4.37
N LEU A 405 4.88 24.37 -4.99
CA LEU A 405 4.44 23.52 -6.10
C LEU A 405 5.26 23.75 -7.38
N ASN A 406 5.73 24.98 -7.63
CA ASN A 406 6.67 25.25 -8.72
C ASN A 406 8.03 24.59 -8.49
N ASP A 407 8.54 24.58 -7.26
CA ASP A 407 9.75 23.84 -6.89
C ASP A 407 9.56 22.33 -7.14
N ALA A 408 8.42 21.76 -6.76
CA ALA A 408 8.10 20.37 -6.98
C ALA A 408 8.08 19.99 -8.48
N VAL A 409 7.51 20.84 -9.34
CA VAL A 409 7.57 20.65 -10.81
C VAL A 409 9.02 20.63 -11.30
N ALA A 410 9.87 21.54 -10.79
CA ALA A 410 11.28 21.57 -11.16
C ALA A 410 12.02 20.30 -10.71
N GLU A 411 11.74 19.78 -9.51
CA GLU A 411 12.27 18.52 -9.00
C GLU A 411 11.91 17.32 -9.91
N VAL A 412 10.65 17.27 -10.38
CA VAL A 412 10.22 16.21 -11.32
C VAL A 412 11.00 16.30 -12.62
N HIS A 413 11.16 17.50 -13.19
CA HIS A 413 11.92 17.68 -14.45
C HIS A 413 13.41 17.32 -14.27
N GLU A 414 14.01 17.60 -13.12
CA GLU A 414 15.40 17.21 -12.82
C GLU A 414 15.52 15.67 -12.73
N ALA A 415 14.63 15.02 -12.01
CA ALA A 415 14.60 13.57 -11.89
C ALA A 415 14.37 12.85 -13.24
N MET A 416 13.62 13.46 -14.15
CA MET A 416 13.39 12.90 -15.50
C MET A 416 14.57 13.14 -16.49
N ALA A 417 15.50 14.02 -16.14
CA ALA A 417 16.69 14.31 -16.96
C ALA A 417 17.90 13.41 -16.64
N GLU A 418 17.90 12.75 -15.46
CA GLU A 418 18.92 11.80 -15.02
C GLU A 418 18.71 10.40 -15.64
#